data_591a45a489dd1b82d3f51ef4d5b76902
#
_entry.id   591a45a489dd1b82d3f51ef4d5b76902
#
_cell.length_a   1.000
_cell.length_b   1.000
_cell.length_c   1.000
_cell.angle_alpha   90.00
_cell.angle_beta   90.00
_cell.angle_gamma   90.00
#
_symmetry.space_group_name_H-M   'P 1'
#
loop_
_entity.id
_entity.type
_entity.pdbx_description
1 polymer ?
#
loop_
_entity_poly.entity_id
_entity_poly.type
_entity_poly.pdbx_seq_one_letter_code
_entity_poly.pdbx_strand_id
1 'polypeptide(L)'
;VFLTVAIGMGKEFEFEGKRFWFETPRSQRKVLAKQPEPRWNVPEWHYMERAKARGYELVRLTKDTKFLLEDGSFLLTIGANVGRLNEYGNFWAFPPGMEIIFDGKVFVPPVGTEQRAVPDALGPYKLDTGDGYLIHGTNQETSIGDAVSHGCVRMYNADVAQLFEQVPVGTPVYIF
;
A
#
# COMPACT_ATOMS: atom_id res chain seq x y z
N VAL A 1 -6.73 -28.47 -5.97
CA VAL A 1 -5.39 -27.89 -6.13
C VAL A 1 -5.02 -27.25 -4.81
N PHE A 2 -3.79 -27.50 -4.32
CA PHE A 2 -3.22 -26.83 -3.17
C PHE A 2 -2.16 -25.86 -3.66
N LEU A 3 -2.21 -24.61 -3.18
CA LEU A 3 -1.28 -23.54 -3.54
C LEU A 3 -0.65 -22.98 -2.28
N THR A 4 0.66 -22.70 -2.32
CA THR A 4 1.35 -22.04 -1.22
C THR A 4 1.09 -20.54 -1.28
N VAL A 5 0.82 -19.93 -0.12
CA VAL A 5 0.51 -18.50 0.01
C VAL A 5 1.30 -17.88 1.14
N ALA A 6 1.49 -16.56 1.12
CA ALA A 6 1.90 -15.79 2.28
C ALA A 6 0.67 -15.11 2.91
N ILE A 7 0.67 -15.04 4.23
CA ILE A 7 -0.44 -14.52 5.04
C ILE A 7 -0.01 -13.40 5.97
N GLY A 8 -0.95 -12.83 6.71
CA GLY A 8 -0.70 -11.80 7.71
C GLY A 8 0.26 -12.26 8.81
N MET A 9 1.13 -11.36 9.25
CA MET A 9 2.21 -11.64 10.20
C MET A 9 1.74 -11.87 11.65
N GLY A 10 0.44 -11.69 11.94
CA GLY A 10 -0.12 -11.89 13.28
C GLY A 10 0.41 -10.92 14.34
N LYS A 11 0.80 -9.71 13.95
CA LYS A 11 1.37 -8.70 14.85
C LYS A 11 0.45 -7.51 15.05
N GLU A 12 0.47 -6.97 16.26
CA GLU A 12 -0.12 -5.69 16.59
C GLU A 12 0.89 -4.56 16.28
N PHE A 13 0.39 -3.47 15.72
CA PHE A 13 1.12 -2.23 15.52
C PHE A 13 0.33 -1.07 16.11
N GLU A 14 0.99 -0.24 16.93
CA GLU A 14 0.38 0.96 17.51
C GLU A 14 1.21 2.20 17.14
N PHE A 15 0.52 3.26 16.72
CA PHE A 15 1.11 4.55 16.39
C PHE A 15 0.08 5.68 16.63
N GLU A 16 0.46 6.74 17.34
CA GLU A 16 -0.40 7.90 17.69
C GLU A 16 -1.78 7.48 18.24
N GLY A 17 -1.80 6.45 19.11
CA GLY A 17 -3.03 5.95 19.72
C GLY A 17 -3.94 5.10 18.81
N LYS A 18 -3.54 4.87 17.55
CA LYS A 18 -4.21 3.95 16.63
C LYS A 18 -3.57 2.57 16.69
N ARG A 19 -4.39 1.53 16.77
CA ARG A 19 -3.97 0.13 16.76
C ARG A 19 -4.37 -0.56 15.47
N PHE A 20 -3.45 -1.37 14.96
CA PHE A 20 -3.63 -2.17 13.75
C PHE A 20 -3.25 -3.61 14.04
N TRP A 21 -4.05 -4.56 13.57
CA TRP A 21 -3.76 -5.99 13.61
C TRP A 21 -3.42 -6.47 12.22
N PHE A 22 -2.19 -6.94 12.04
CA PHE A 22 -1.69 -7.39 10.75
C PHE A 22 -1.81 -8.90 10.63
N GLU A 23 -3.06 -9.38 10.64
CA GLU A 23 -3.37 -10.79 10.47
C GLU A 23 -4.32 -11.02 9.29
N THR A 24 -4.29 -12.22 8.74
CA THR A 24 -5.32 -12.69 7.82
C THR A 24 -6.45 -13.28 8.67
N PRO A 25 -7.60 -12.58 8.81
CA PRO A 25 -8.59 -12.96 9.79
C PRO A 25 -9.35 -14.22 9.38
N ARG A 26 -9.57 -15.11 10.34
CA ARG A 26 -10.50 -16.23 10.14
C ARG A 26 -11.88 -15.70 9.84
N SER A 27 -12.41 -16.01 8.67
CA SER A 27 -13.64 -15.38 8.21
C SER A 27 -14.25 -16.11 7.02
N GLN A 28 -15.53 -15.84 6.79
CA GLN A 28 -16.21 -16.18 5.56
C GLN A 28 -16.40 -14.90 4.75
N ARG A 29 -15.83 -14.88 3.56
CA ARG A 29 -15.85 -13.75 2.63
C ARG A 29 -16.33 -14.19 1.26
N LYS A 30 -16.34 -13.27 0.32
CA LYS A 30 -16.55 -13.57 -1.11
C LYS A 30 -15.71 -12.62 -1.96
N VAL A 31 -15.39 -13.04 -3.16
CA VAL A 31 -14.76 -12.18 -4.17
C VAL A 31 -15.73 -11.08 -4.56
N LEU A 32 -15.42 -9.83 -4.25
CA LEU A 32 -16.25 -8.66 -4.54
C LEU A 32 -15.90 -8.02 -5.88
N ALA A 33 -14.63 -8.02 -6.22
CA ALA A 33 -14.12 -7.45 -7.47
C ALA A 33 -12.82 -8.14 -7.88
N LYS A 34 -12.49 -8.03 -9.16
CA LYS A 34 -11.24 -8.53 -9.76
C LYS A 34 -10.62 -7.41 -10.58
N GLN A 35 -9.30 -7.26 -10.50
CA GLN A 35 -8.60 -6.21 -11.24
C GLN A 35 -7.27 -6.72 -11.80
N PRO A 36 -7.04 -6.60 -13.13
CA PRO A 36 -5.72 -6.77 -13.72
C PRO A 36 -4.86 -5.52 -13.49
N GLU A 37 -3.54 -5.70 -13.51
CA GLU A 37 -2.53 -4.64 -13.38
C GLU A 37 -2.82 -3.65 -12.23
N PRO A 38 -3.08 -4.16 -11.00
CA PRO A 38 -3.49 -3.32 -9.91
C PRO A 38 -2.32 -2.47 -9.40
N ARG A 39 -2.59 -1.20 -9.11
CA ARG A 39 -1.66 -0.37 -8.34
C ARG A 39 -2.01 -0.46 -6.85
N TRP A 40 -1.02 -0.58 -6.00
CA TRP A 40 -1.24 -0.59 -4.56
C TRP A 40 -1.38 0.85 -4.06
N ASN A 41 -2.59 1.20 -3.65
CA ASN A 41 -2.82 2.45 -2.94
C ASN A 41 -2.33 2.28 -1.50
N VAL A 42 -1.17 2.88 -1.20
CA VAL A 42 -0.48 2.71 0.07
C VAL A 42 -1.35 3.23 1.23
N PRO A 43 -1.76 2.39 2.18
CA PRO A 43 -2.54 2.82 3.33
C PRO A 43 -1.68 3.62 4.31
N GLU A 44 -2.34 4.42 5.15
CA GLU A 44 -1.64 5.35 6.05
C GLU A 44 -0.74 4.63 7.07
N TRP A 45 -1.15 3.45 7.56
CA TRP A 45 -0.35 2.67 8.50
C TRP A 45 1.06 2.33 7.98
N HIS A 46 1.23 2.21 6.66
CA HIS A 46 2.55 1.97 6.06
C HIS A 46 3.53 3.13 6.33
N TYR A 47 3.05 4.37 6.19
CA TYR A 47 3.87 5.56 6.51
C TYR A 47 4.11 5.67 8.02
N MET A 48 3.12 5.29 8.85
CA MET A 48 3.28 5.22 10.30
C MET A 48 4.36 4.23 10.72
N GLU A 49 4.41 3.03 10.12
CA GLU A 49 5.51 2.07 10.34
C GLU A 49 6.85 2.65 9.97
N ARG A 50 6.94 3.33 8.82
CA ARG A 50 8.16 3.97 8.34
C ARG A 50 8.64 5.09 9.27
N ALA A 51 7.73 5.93 9.72
CA ALA A 51 8.02 7.01 10.67
C ALA A 51 8.51 6.42 12.01
N LYS A 52 7.79 5.44 12.57
CA LYS A 52 8.15 4.78 13.83
C LYS A 52 9.51 4.10 13.76
N ALA A 53 9.78 3.35 12.70
CA ALA A 53 11.04 2.63 12.53
C ALA A 53 12.27 3.55 12.47
N ARG A 54 12.11 4.79 11.99
CA ARG A 54 13.18 5.79 11.87
C ARG A 54 13.21 6.81 13.02
N GLY A 55 12.20 6.82 13.88
CA GLY A 55 12.02 7.88 14.89
C GLY A 55 11.71 9.25 14.27
N TYR A 56 11.02 9.27 13.12
CA TYR A 56 10.66 10.48 12.40
C TYR A 56 9.23 10.92 12.70
N GLU A 57 8.98 12.21 12.54
CA GLU A 57 7.64 12.79 12.59
C GLU A 57 6.82 12.35 11.36
N LEU A 58 5.51 12.11 11.55
CA LEU A 58 4.58 11.84 10.44
C LEU A 58 3.83 13.10 10.07
N VAL A 59 3.96 13.55 8.82
CA VAL A 59 3.27 14.74 8.30
C VAL A 59 2.31 14.34 7.19
N ARG A 60 1.04 14.70 7.36
CA ARG A 60 -0.01 14.42 6.37
C ARG A 60 -0.15 15.61 5.42
N LEU A 61 0.16 15.39 4.14
CA LEU A 61 -0.08 16.39 3.11
C LEU A 61 -1.57 16.37 2.70
N THR A 62 -2.11 17.54 2.44
CA THR A 62 -3.40 17.70 1.77
C THR A 62 -3.19 18.27 0.37
N LYS A 63 -4.24 18.32 -0.47
CA LYS A 63 -4.15 18.92 -1.81
C LYS A 63 -3.83 20.42 -1.78
N ASP A 64 -4.17 21.08 -0.67
CA ASP A 64 -3.99 22.53 -0.50
C ASP A 64 -2.76 22.88 0.35
N THR A 65 -2.07 21.87 0.90
CA THR A 65 -0.90 22.10 1.75
C THR A 65 0.31 22.48 0.91
N LYS A 66 0.95 23.60 1.29
CA LYS A 66 2.27 23.99 0.84
C LYS A 66 3.19 23.93 2.06
N PHE A 67 4.03 22.90 2.15
CA PHE A 67 4.92 22.66 3.30
C PHE A 67 6.32 23.19 2.99
N LEU A 68 6.82 24.12 3.82
CA LEU A 68 8.17 24.67 3.69
C LEU A 68 9.20 23.68 4.25
N LEU A 69 10.22 23.35 3.46
CA LEU A 69 11.40 22.56 3.86
C LEU A 69 12.52 23.44 4.39
N GLU A 70 13.46 22.86 5.15
CA GLU A 70 14.61 23.58 5.73
C GLU A 70 15.52 24.21 4.68
N ASP A 71 15.56 23.66 3.46
CA ASP A 71 16.32 24.21 2.35
C ASP A 71 15.63 25.37 1.60
N GLY A 72 14.47 25.83 2.08
CA GLY A 72 13.69 26.92 1.50
C GLY A 72 12.78 26.52 0.34
N SER A 73 12.80 25.26 -0.10
CA SER A 73 11.86 24.76 -1.09
C SER A 73 10.53 24.34 -0.45
N PHE A 74 9.52 24.07 -1.26
CA PHE A 74 8.21 23.65 -0.78
C PHE A 74 7.84 22.27 -1.27
N LEU A 75 7.20 21.48 -0.41
CA LEU A 75 6.41 20.32 -0.81
C LEU A 75 4.97 20.73 -1.03
N LEU A 76 4.39 20.35 -2.15
CA LEU A 76 2.99 20.62 -2.46
C LEU A 76 2.44 19.61 -3.47
N THR A 77 1.11 19.64 -3.63
CA THR A 77 0.40 18.82 -4.61
C THR A 77 -0.06 19.69 -5.77
N ILE A 78 0.30 19.29 -7.01
CA ILE A 78 -0.24 19.90 -8.25
C ILE A 78 -0.94 18.82 -9.05
N GLY A 79 -2.25 18.93 -9.20
CA GLY A 79 -3.07 17.89 -9.84
C GLY A 79 -2.99 16.56 -9.09
N ALA A 80 -2.54 15.50 -9.76
CA ALA A 80 -2.33 14.18 -9.17
C ALA A 80 -0.90 13.95 -8.67
N ASN A 81 -0.04 14.96 -8.63
CA ASN A 81 1.37 14.80 -8.30
C ASN A 81 1.77 15.57 -7.05
N VAL A 82 2.46 14.90 -6.14
CA VAL A 82 3.23 15.54 -5.07
C VAL A 82 4.66 15.77 -5.57
N GLY A 83 5.21 16.93 -5.31
CA GLY A 83 6.55 17.29 -5.75
C GLY A 83 7.12 18.45 -4.97
N ARG A 84 8.32 18.89 -5.41
CA ARG A 84 9.04 20.05 -4.85
C ARG A 84 8.92 21.25 -5.78
N LEU A 85 8.72 22.40 -5.17
CA LEU A 85 8.75 23.70 -5.81
C LEU A 85 9.94 24.49 -5.25
N ASN A 86 10.84 24.93 -6.09
CA ASN A 86 11.95 25.80 -5.66
C ASN A 86 11.55 27.29 -5.60
N GLU A 87 12.49 28.12 -5.17
CA GLU A 87 12.35 29.59 -5.10
C GLU A 87 12.11 30.26 -6.47
N TYR A 88 12.55 29.62 -7.55
CA TYR A 88 12.37 30.12 -8.94
C TYR A 88 11.03 29.71 -9.57
N GLY A 89 10.15 29.01 -8.82
CA GLY A 89 8.86 28.57 -9.31
C GLY A 89 8.88 27.29 -10.15
N ASN A 90 10.01 26.59 -10.19
CA ASN A 90 10.10 25.30 -10.88
C ASN A 90 9.57 24.17 -10.00
N PHE A 91 8.65 23.35 -10.55
CA PHE A 91 8.06 22.20 -9.87
C PHE A 91 8.59 20.89 -10.47
N TRP A 92 9.01 19.97 -9.60
CA TRP A 92 9.41 18.61 -9.93
C TRP A 92 8.56 17.62 -9.18
N ALA A 93 7.74 16.87 -9.92
CA ALA A 93 6.98 15.76 -9.36
C ALA A 93 7.93 14.61 -8.93
N PHE A 94 7.63 14.00 -7.80
CA PHE A 94 8.32 12.77 -7.40
C PHE A 94 7.86 11.59 -8.26
N PRO A 95 8.69 10.54 -8.42
CA PRO A 95 8.27 9.30 -9.05
C PRO A 95 7.04 8.68 -8.37
N PRO A 96 6.19 7.95 -9.10
CA PRO A 96 5.08 7.20 -8.53
C PRO A 96 5.54 6.25 -7.42
N GLY A 97 4.81 6.22 -6.31
CA GLY A 97 5.11 5.35 -5.16
C GLY A 97 6.38 5.71 -4.37
N MET A 98 7.01 6.83 -4.68
CA MET A 98 8.20 7.28 -3.94
C MET A 98 7.85 7.62 -2.50
N GLU A 99 8.66 7.10 -1.56
CA GLU A 99 8.62 7.51 -0.16
C GLU A 99 9.19 8.92 0.00
N ILE A 100 8.40 9.86 0.52
CA ILE A 100 8.79 11.27 0.65
C ILE A 100 9.29 11.51 2.05
N ILE A 101 10.60 11.73 2.19
CA ILE A 101 11.26 11.95 3.48
C ILE A 101 12.17 13.18 3.35
N PHE A 102 11.94 14.16 4.21
CA PHE A 102 12.77 15.37 4.36
C PHE A 102 12.77 15.81 5.82
N ASP A 103 13.84 16.41 6.27
CA ASP A 103 13.96 17.12 7.56
C ASP A 103 13.50 16.27 8.77
N GLY A 104 13.84 14.96 8.78
CA GLY A 104 13.41 14.03 9.83
C GLY A 104 11.91 13.72 9.84
N LYS A 105 11.22 13.95 8.72
CA LYS A 105 9.78 13.74 8.57
C LYS A 105 9.46 12.77 7.44
N VAL A 106 8.47 11.91 7.68
CA VAL A 106 7.83 11.08 6.65
C VAL A 106 6.55 11.77 6.22
N PHE A 107 6.43 12.08 4.95
CA PHE A 107 5.25 12.75 4.40
C PHE A 107 4.28 11.74 3.81
N VAL A 108 3.01 11.84 4.22
CA VAL A 108 1.92 11.02 3.68
C VAL A 108 1.28 11.76 2.51
N PRO A 109 1.43 11.29 1.26
CA PRO A 109 0.80 11.91 0.10
C PRO A 109 -0.73 11.83 0.20
N PRO A 110 -1.48 12.80 -0.36
CA PRO A 110 -2.94 12.71 -0.43
C PRO A 110 -3.41 11.48 -1.22
N VAL A 111 -4.57 10.95 -0.84
CA VAL A 111 -5.22 9.87 -1.61
C VAL A 111 -5.52 10.35 -3.03
N GLY A 112 -5.23 9.50 -4.02
CA GLY A 112 -5.42 9.79 -5.44
C GLY A 112 -4.25 10.51 -6.09
N THR A 113 -3.10 10.62 -5.40
CA THR A 113 -1.85 11.08 -6.03
C THR A 113 -1.01 9.90 -6.53
N GLU A 114 -0.18 10.14 -7.54
CA GLU A 114 0.74 9.14 -8.11
C GLU A 114 1.73 8.61 -7.07
N GLN A 115 2.17 9.44 -6.14
CA GLN A 115 3.10 9.08 -5.07
C GLN A 115 2.46 8.19 -4.00
N ARG A 116 1.09 8.15 -3.94
CA ARG A 116 0.34 7.24 -3.07
C ARG A 116 0.11 5.86 -3.70
N ALA A 117 0.41 5.67 -4.98
CA ALA A 117 0.12 4.48 -5.75
C ALA A 117 1.41 3.80 -6.22
N VAL A 118 1.72 2.63 -5.64
CA VAL A 118 2.88 1.83 -6.00
C VAL A 118 2.52 0.85 -7.12
N PRO A 119 3.17 0.90 -8.29
CA PRO A 119 3.00 -0.09 -9.33
C PRO A 119 3.62 -1.43 -8.90
N ASP A 120 3.16 -2.53 -9.49
CA ASP A 120 3.69 -3.90 -9.39
C ASP A 120 3.72 -4.53 -7.99
N ALA A 121 3.43 -3.78 -6.93
CA ALA A 121 3.46 -4.30 -5.56
C ALA A 121 2.47 -5.45 -5.32
N LEU A 122 1.36 -5.47 -6.04
CA LEU A 122 0.30 -6.48 -5.96
C LEU A 122 0.39 -7.54 -7.07
N GLY A 123 1.49 -7.57 -7.83
CA GLY A 123 1.63 -8.44 -8.97
C GLY A 123 0.62 -8.15 -10.09
N PRO A 124 0.43 -9.09 -11.04
CA PRO A 124 -0.38 -8.84 -12.24
C PRO A 124 -1.89 -8.80 -11.99
N TYR A 125 -2.37 -9.42 -10.89
CA TYR A 125 -3.79 -9.54 -10.59
C TYR A 125 -4.09 -9.41 -9.11
N LYS A 126 -5.28 -8.88 -8.79
CA LYS A 126 -5.86 -8.93 -7.45
C LYS A 126 -7.33 -9.32 -7.47
N LEU A 127 -7.76 -9.99 -6.42
CA LEU A 127 -9.16 -10.26 -6.07
C LEU A 127 -9.44 -9.54 -4.74
N ASP A 128 -10.45 -8.69 -4.73
CA ASP A 128 -10.89 -7.96 -3.53
C ASP A 128 -11.91 -8.80 -2.77
N THR A 129 -11.69 -9.01 -1.48
CA THR A 129 -12.57 -9.79 -0.61
C THR A 129 -13.26 -8.94 0.47
N GLY A 130 -13.15 -7.62 0.34
CA GLY A 130 -13.75 -6.64 1.27
C GLY A 130 -12.85 -6.27 2.44
N ASP A 131 -13.20 -5.16 3.10
CA ASP A 131 -12.53 -4.62 4.29
C ASP A 131 -11.02 -4.37 4.09
N GLY A 132 -10.58 -4.16 2.85
CA GLY A 132 -9.16 -3.96 2.52
C GLY A 132 -8.34 -5.25 2.40
N TYR A 133 -8.96 -6.43 2.54
CA TYR A 133 -8.28 -7.71 2.35
C TYR A 133 -8.31 -8.14 0.89
N LEU A 134 -7.14 -8.49 0.38
CA LEU A 134 -6.92 -8.86 -1.01
C LEU A 134 -6.29 -10.25 -1.09
N ILE A 135 -6.60 -10.96 -2.18
CA ILE A 135 -5.80 -12.07 -2.70
C ILE A 135 -5.10 -11.52 -3.93
N HIS A 136 -3.77 -11.56 -3.97
CA HIS A 136 -3.02 -10.89 -5.04
C HIS A 136 -1.66 -11.53 -5.30
N GLY A 137 -1.05 -11.21 -6.43
CA GLY A 137 0.34 -11.54 -6.72
C GLY A 137 1.31 -10.67 -5.91
N THR A 138 2.59 -10.72 -6.26
CA THR A 138 3.61 -9.95 -5.53
C THR A 138 4.84 -9.74 -6.40
N ASN A 139 5.57 -8.65 -6.18
CA ASN A 139 6.92 -8.45 -6.69
C ASN A 139 8.01 -9.08 -5.78
N GLN A 140 7.60 -9.77 -4.70
CA GLN A 140 8.47 -10.42 -3.72
C GLN A 140 8.08 -11.89 -3.53
N GLU A 141 8.22 -12.70 -4.57
CA GLU A 141 7.80 -14.12 -4.57
C GLU A 141 8.54 -14.97 -3.53
N THR A 142 9.73 -14.53 -3.08
CA THR A 142 10.47 -15.18 -1.98
C THR A 142 9.76 -15.11 -0.64
N SER A 143 8.73 -14.29 -0.51
CA SER A 143 7.90 -14.19 0.70
C SER A 143 6.77 -15.22 0.77
N ILE A 144 6.55 -15.99 -0.29
CA ILE A 144 5.49 -16.99 -0.35
C ILE A 144 5.84 -18.19 0.56
N GLY A 145 4.90 -18.56 1.41
CA GLY A 145 5.08 -19.57 2.45
C GLY A 145 5.22 -18.99 3.86
N ASP A 146 5.46 -17.67 3.97
CA ASP A 146 5.71 -17.00 5.24
C ASP A 146 4.50 -16.17 5.74
N ALA A 147 4.50 -15.86 7.03
CA ALA A 147 3.55 -14.94 7.65
C ALA A 147 4.16 -13.53 7.71
N VAL A 148 4.08 -12.78 6.60
CA VAL A 148 4.80 -11.51 6.41
C VAL A 148 3.94 -10.37 5.88
N SER A 149 2.68 -10.64 5.50
CA SER A 149 1.79 -9.59 5.01
C SER A 149 1.12 -8.83 6.15
N HIS A 150 0.46 -7.73 5.82
CA HIS A 150 -0.35 -6.96 6.76
C HIS A 150 -1.83 -7.41 6.78
N GLY A 151 -2.10 -8.64 6.29
CA GLY A 151 -3.41 -9.26 6.29
C GLY A 151 -3.86 -9.81 4.94
N CYS A 152 -3.34 -9.29 3.83
CA CYS A 152 -3.63 -9.82 2.50
C CYS A 152 -3.01 -11.22 2.29
N VAL A 153 -3.61 -11.99 1.40
CA VAL A 153 -3.08 -13.27 0.95
C VAL A 153 -2.24 -13.04 -0.30
N ARG A 154 -0.92 -13.30 -0.22
CA ARG A 154 -0.01 -13.21 -1.37
C ARG A 154 0.16 -14.56 -2.02
N MET A 155 0.19 -14.58 -3.34
CA MET A 155 0.38 -15.77 -4.17
C MET A 155 1.53 -15.57 -5.16
N TYR A 156 2.07 -16.67 -5.68
CA TYR A 156 2.91 -16.59 -6.88
C TYR A 156 2.14 -15.93 -8.02
N ASN A 157 2.81 -15.14 -8.85
CA ASN A 157 2.16 -14.42 -9.94
C ASN A 157 1.48 -15.38 -10.95
N ALA A 158 2.07 -16.54 -11.21
CA ALA A 158 1.46 -17.57 -12.03
C ALA A 158 0.17 -18.16 -11.43
N ASP A 159 0.15 -18.37 -10.11
CA ASP A 159 -1.00 -18.95 -9.41
C ASP A 159 -2.17 -17.97 -9.33
N VAL A 160 -1.89 -16.70 -9.01
CA VAL A 160 -2.96 -15.68 -8.99
C VAL A 160 -3.53 -15.43 -10.38
N ALA A 161 -2.74 -15.58 -11.45
CA ALA A 161 -3.22 -15.47 -12.82
C ALA A 161 -4.25 -16.57 -13.13
N GLN A 162 -3.93 -17.82 -12.76
CA GLN A 162 -4.87 -18.95 -12.92
C GLN A 162 -6.14 -18.77 -12.08
N LEU A 163 -5.98 -18.34 -10.82
CA LEU A 163 -7.10 -18.07 -9.92
C LEU A 163 -7.99 -16.95 -10.48
N PHE A 164 -7.39 -15.90 -11.02
CA PHE A 164 -8.11 -14.79 -11.63
C PHE A 164 -9.00 -15.23 -12.79
N GLU A 165 -8.54 -16.12 -13.65
CA GLU A 165 -9.33 -16.65 -14.77
C GLU A 165 -10.47 -17.56 -14.30
N GLN A 166 -10.20 -18.44 -13.32
CA GLN A 166 -11.11 -19.51 -12.93
C GLN A 166 -12.19 -19.09 -11.92
N VAL A 167 -11.92 -18.06 -11.10
CA VAL A 167 -12.77 -17.67 -9.97
C VAL A 167 -13.65 -16.48 -10.34
N PRO A 168 -14.98 -16.63 -10.47
CA PRO A 168 -15.88 -15.53 -10.74
C PRO A 168 -16.08 -14.62 -9.51
N VAL A 169 -16.50 -13.38 -9.76
CA VAL A 169 -17.03 -12.51 -8.71
C VAL A 169 -18.21 -13.18 -8.01
N GLY A 170 -18.29 -13.08 -6.70
CA GLY A 170 -19.29 -13.72 -5.86
C GLY A 170 -18.84 -15.06 -5.27
N THR A 171 -17.71 -15.64 -5.72
CA THR A 171 -17.19 -16.91 -5.19
C THR A 171 -16.92 -16.79 -3.69
N PRO A 172 -17.42 -17.74 -2.85
CA PRO A 172 -17.13 -17.77 -1.43
C PRO A 172 -15.65 -18.02 -1.15
N VAL A 173 -15.12 -17.34 -0.14
CA VAL A 173 -13.74 -17.50 0.36
C VAL A 173 -13.83 -17.80 1.85
N TYR A 174 -13.30 -18.94 2.28
CA TYR A 174 -13.26 -19.38 3.67
C TYR A 174 -11.82 -19.33 4.17
N ILE A 175 -11.59 -18.64 5.29
CA ILE A 175 -10.30 -18.53 5.97
C ILE A 175 -10.45 -19.16 7.36
N PHE A 176 -9.66 -20.21 7.64
CA PHE A 176 -9.73 -21.02 8.85
C PHE A 176 -8.58 -20.75 9.81
#